data_563e00a70c442bc0680827c10bf3dfd5
#
_entry.id   563e00a70c442bc0680827c10bf3dfd5
#
_cell.length_a   1.000
_cell.length_b   1.000
_cell.length_c   1.000
_cell.angle_alpha   90.00
_cell.angle_beta   90.00
_cell.angle_gamma   90.00
#
_symmetry.space_group_name_H-M   'P 1'
#
loop_
_entity.id
_entity.type
_entity.pdbx_description
1 polymer ?
#
loop_
_entity_poly.entity_id
_entity_poly.type
_entity_poly.pdbx_seq_one_letter_code
_entity_poly.pdbx_strand_id
1 'polypeptide(L)'
;MNEVLIIGLALGIRHAVDPDHLAAIDGLTRLRPRRMNGIYFALGHSLVVILLAVGIGHLVAERFAFLGPWTLILIGAVNLLRLLRPAQAAQQLKPPRPIIAQPFLLGMLLAAGFETASQLSALIIAGQNNPWLLGLAFSAGMVLVDGIDGGLAAGTQRLAAIGQANALRASKMLGVIIVIFSFGLGGAELVGIELDRFILPLGIGLFAIVIGIRMWARSNRSAIPNAKTLEAVKISE
;
A
#
# COMPACT_ATOMS: atom_id res chain seq x y z
N MET A 1 -7.62 21.99 -20.83
CA MET A 1 -6.42 21.68 -20.02
C MET A 1 -6.74 21.39 -18.56
N ASN A 2 -7.55 22.23 -17.90
CA ASN A 2 -7.92 22.04 -16.49
C ASN A 2 -8.74 20.76 -16.24
N GLU A 3 -9.68 20.42 -17.14
CA GLU A 3 -10.53 19.21 -17.01
C GLU A 3 -9.71 17.92 -17.03
N VAL A 4 -8.72 17.82 -17.93
CA VAL A 4 -7.84 16.65 -18.04
C VAL A 4 -7.03 16.45 -16.75
N LEU A 5 -6.52 17.53 -16.17
CA LEU A 5 -5.79 17.48 -14.90
C LEU A 5 -6.69 17.03 -13.76
N ILE A 6 -7.92 17.53 -13.70
CA ILE A 6 -8.89 17.15 -12.65
C ILE A 6 -9.26 15.67 -12.79
N ILE A 7 -9.55 15.21 -14.00
CA ILE A 7 -9.89 13.81 -14.28
C ILE A 7 -8.71 12.90 -13.91
N GLY A 8 -7.51 13.22 -14.39
CA GLY A 8 -6.31 12.44 -14.07
C GLY A 8 -6.05 12.36 -12.57
N LEU A 9 -6.12 13.49 -11.88
CA LEU A 9 -5.95 13.56 -10.43
C LEU A 9 -7.00 12.73 -9.69
N ALA A 10 -8.28 12.86 -10.07
CA ALA A 10 -9.39 12.13 -9.45
C ALA A 10 -9.25 10.61 -9.65
N LEU A 11 -8.84 10.17 -10.85
CA LEU A 11 -8.57 8.76 -11.13
C LEU A 11 -7.40 8.23 -10.30
N GLY A 12 -6.32 9.00 -10.18
CA GLY A 12 -5.19 8.63 -9.35
C GLY A 12 -5.55 8.51 -7.86
N ILE A 13 -6.35 9.44 -7.34
CA ILE A 13 -6.90 9.38 -5.97
C ILE A 13 -7.78 8.14 -5.80
N ARG A 14 -8.69 7.88 -6.75
CA ARG A 14 -9.55 6.71 -6.72
C ARG A 14 -8.75 5.41 -6.71
N HIS A 15 -7.76 5.31 -7.61
CA HIS A 15 -6.96 4.10 -7.76
C HIS A 15 -6.08 3.82 -6.53
N ALA A 16 -5.52 4.85 -5.90
CA ALA A 16 -4.75 4.69 -4.68
C ALA A 16 -5.55 4.17 -3.47
N VAL A 17 -6.88 4.20 -3.54
CA VAL A 17 -7.78 3.62 -2.52
C VAL A 17 -8.09 2.16 -2.81
N ASP A 18 -7.69 1.60 -3.94
CA ASP A 18 -7.94 0.21 -4.27
C ASP A 18 -7.29 -0.74 -3.24
N PRO A 19 -7.94 -1.88 -2.91
CA PRO A 19 -7.51 -2.73 -1.79
C PRO A 19 -6.11 -3.32 -1.94
N ASP A 20 -5.64 -3.53 -3.15
CA ASP A 20 -4.30 -4.02 -3.48
C ASP A 20 -3.21 -3.04 -3.10
N HIS A 21 -3.42 -1.71 -3.35
CA HIS A 21 -2.53 -0.64 -2.91
C HIS A 21 -2.42 -0.60 -1.39
N LEU A 22 -3.57 -0.59 -0.71
CA LEU A 22 -3.62 -0.57 0.75
C LEU A 22 -2.91 -1.78 1.36
N ALA A 23 -3.14 -2.97 0.79
CA ALA A 23 -2.50 -4.21 1.24
C ALA A 23 -0.99 -4.19 0.99
N ALA A 24 -0.55 -3.71 -0.19
CA ALA A 24 0.85 -3.64 -0.56
C ALA A 24 1.63 -2.64 0.32
N ILE A 25 1.12 -1.42 0.48
CA ILE A 25 1.78 -0.36 1.24
C ILE A 25 1.86 -0.72 2.73
N ASP A 26 0.76 -1.19 3.33
CA ASP A 26 0.78 -1.57 4.75
C ASP A 26 1.64 -2.83 4.97
N GLY A 27 1.54 -3.82 4.09
CA GLY A 27 2.37 -5.02 4.11
C GLY A 27 3.86 -4.70 4.05
N LEU A 28 4.27 -3.83 3.12
CA LEU A 28 5.64 -3.35 2.99
C LEU A 28 6.09 -2.56 4.22
N THR A 29 5.22 -1.68 4.75
CA THR A 29 5.54 -0.81 5.88
C THR A 29 5.70 -1.60 7.18
N ARG A 30 5.01 -2.73 7.32
CA ARG A 30 5.23 -3.69 8.41
C ARG A 30 6.62 -4.32 8.34
N LEU A 31 7.18 -4.49 7.14
CA LEU A 31 8.53 -5.00 6.96
C LEU A 31 9.59 -3.95 7.27
N ARG A 32 9.36 -2.72 6.83
CA ARG A 32 10.26 -1.56 7.00
C ARG A 32 9.43 -0.29 7.19
N PRO A 33 9.25 0.22 8.41
CA PRO A 33 8.40 1.36 8.71
C PRO A 33 9.03 2.71 8.29
N ARG A 34 9.11 2.95 6.98
CA ARG A 34 9.57 4.21 6.38
C ARG A 34 8.39 5.04 5.91
N ARG A 35 8.38 6.33 6.22
CA ARG A 35 7.29 7.25 5.85
C ARG A 35 7.11 7.40 4.34
N MET A 36 8.19 7.25 3.58
CA MET A 36 8.21 7.45 2.13
C MET A 36 7.81 6.19 1.33
N ASN A 37 7.47 5.09 1.99
CA ASN A 37 7.13 3.84 1.30
C ASN A 37 5.99 4.01 0.30
N GLY A 38 4.90 4.69 0.70
CA GLY A 38 3.77 4.94 -0.19
C GLY A 38 4.15 5.81 -1.39
N ILE A 39 4.95 6.86 -1.18
CA ILE A 39 5.40 7.73 -2.29
C ILE A 39 6.24 6.95 -3.30
N TYR A 40 7.24 6.19 -2.85
CA TYR A 40 8.06 5.39 -3.77
C TYR A 40 7.25 4.29 -4.46
N PHE A 41 6.31 3.67 -3.75
CA PHE A 41 5.40 2.70 -4.32
C PHE A 41 4.55 3.34 -5.44
N ALA A 42 3.89 4.47 -5.16
CA ALA A 42 3.10 5.22 -6.12
C ALA A 42 3.90 5.64 -7.36
N LEU A 43 5.13 6.11 -7.18
CA LEU A 43 6.00 6.48 -8.30
C LEU A 43 6.36 5.29 -9.18
N GLY A 44 6.68 4.14 -8.58
CA GLY A 44 6.98 2.92 -9.34
C GLY A 44 5.76 2.40 -10.10
N HIS A 45 4.60 2.38 -9.45
CA HIS A 45 3.32 1.98 -10.04
C HIS A 45 2.92 2.92 -11.19
N SER A 46 2.91 4.22 -10.95
CA SER A 46 2.56 5.24 -11.96
C SER A 46 3.46 5.20 -13.17
N LEU A 47 4.76 4.93 -12.99
CA LEU A 47 5.68 4.82 -14.13
C LEU A 47 5.23 3.74 -15.10
N VAL A 48 4.89 2.56 -14.61
CA VAL A 48 4.42 1.45 -15.45
C VAL A 48 3.07 1.79 -16.09
N VAL A 49 2.12 2.30 -15.31
CA VAL A 49 0.79 2.68 -15.81
C VAL A 49 0.90 3.72 -16.93
N ILE A 50 1.76 4.75 -16.79
CA ILE A 50 1.97 5.77 -17.82
C ILE A 50 2.58 5.14 -19.08
N LEU A 51 3.62 4.33 -18.95
CA LEU A 51 4.28 3.70 -20.09
C LEU A 51 3.31 2.81 -20.87
N LEU A 52 2.47 2.05 -20.18
CA LEU A 52 1.44 1.20 -20.81
C LEU A 52 0.35 2.05 -21.46
N ALA A 53 -0.12 3.11 -20.79
CA ALA A 53 -1.16 3.99 -21.32
C ALA A 53 -0.72 4.74 -22.60
N VAL A 54 0.57 5.06 -22.71
CA VAL A 54 1.16 5.68 -23.92
C VAL A 54 1.40 4.65 -25.03
N GLY A 55 1.11 3.37 -24.78
CA GLY A 55 1.28 2.29 -25.77
C GLY A 55 2.67 1.66 -25.78
N ILE A 56 3.56 2.07 -24.86
CA ILE A 56 4.89 1.50 -24.75
C ILE A 56 4.81 0.20 -23.95
N GLY A 57 5.09 -0.91 -24.57
CA GLY A 57 5.28 -2.18 -23.87
C GLY A 57 4.02 -3.02 -23.63
N HIS A 58 2.90 -2.77 -24.30
CA HIS A 58 1.68 -3.60 -24.18
C HIS A 58 1.95 -5.10 -24.38
N LEU A 59 2.75 -5.47 -25.39
CA LEU A 59 3.12 -6.87 -25.63
C LEU A 59 3.98 -7.47 -24.49
N VAL A 60 4.71 -6.62 -23.78
CA VAL A 60 5.53 -7.03 -22.64
C VAL A 60 4.65 -7.15 -21.40
N ALA A 61 3.69 -6.23 -21.21
CA ALA A 61 2.77 -6.22 -20.08
C ALA A 61 1.94 -7.49 -19.99
N GLU A 62 1.36 -7.95 -21.09
CA GLU A 62 0.58 -9.21 -21.14
C GLU A 62 1.40 -10.42 -20.66
N ARG A 63 2.69 -10.47 -21.00
CA ARG A 63 3.58 -11.54 -20.53
C ARG A 63 3.89 -11.47 -19.04
N PHE A 64 3.81 -10.30 -18.44
CA PHE A 64 4.12 -10.06 -17.04
C PHE A 64 2.88 -9.82 -16.16
N ALA A 65 1.68 -9.92 -16.72
CA ALA A 65 0.42 -9.73 -15.99
C ALA A 65 0.32 -10.59 -14.71
N PHE A 66 0.86 -11.80 -14.74
CA PHE A 66 0.88 -12.69 -13.57
C PHE A 66 1.69 -12.15 -12.38
N LEU A 67 2.56 -11.17 -12.57
CA LEU A 67 3.41 -10.63 -11.49
C LEU A 67 2.60 -9.89 -10.42
N GLY A 68 1.52 -9.20 -10.78
CA GLY A 68 0.65 -8.49 -9.84
C GLY A 68 0.08 -9.42 -8.78
N PRO A 69 -0.74 -10.42 -9.16
CA PRO A 69 -1.35 -11.35 -8.20
C PRO A 69 -0.31 -12.14 -7.41
N TRP A 70 0.77 -12.61 -8.01
CA TRP A 70 1.85 -13.30 -7.28
C TRP A 70 2.57 -12.37 -6.29
N THR A 71 2.70 -11.09 -6.62
CA THR A 71 3.27 -10.08 -5.70
C THR A 71 2.39 -9.93 -4.47
N LEU A 72 1.06 -9.85 -4.64
CA LEU A 72 0.12 -9.81 -3.52
C LEU A 72 0.18 -11.07 -2.66
N ILE A 73 0.16 -12.24 -3.27
CA ILE A 73 0.28 -13.52 -2.55
C ILE A 73 1.58 -13.57 -1.73
N LEU A 74 2.69 -13.12 -2.31
CA LEU A 74 3.98 -13.07 -1.62
C LEU A 74 3.95 -12.11 -0.42
N ILE A 75 3.34 -10.91 -0.58
CA ILE A 75 3.12 -9.98 0.52
C ILE A 75 2.28 -10.64 1.62
N GLY A 76 1.18 -11.29 1.25
CA GLY A 76 0.32 -12.04 2.16
C GLY A 76 1.08 -13.12 2.92
N ALA A 77 1.85 -13.94 2.22
CA ALA A 77 2.63 -15.03 2.81
C ALA A 77 3.68 -14.52 3.81
N VAL A 78 4.43 -13.48 3.45
CA VAL A 78 5.44 -12.88 4.35
C VAL A 78 4.78 -12.28 5.59
N ASN A 79 3.64 -11.61 5.44
CA ASN A 79 2.91 -11.04 6.58
C ASN A 79 2.29 -12.13 7.46
N LEU A 80 1.76 -13.23 6.88
CA LEU A 80 1.26 -14.38 7.61
C LEU A 80 2.36 -15.02 8.44
N LEU A 81 3.52 -15.29 7.85
CA LEU A 81 4.66 -15.85 8.57
C LEU A 81 5.08 -14.97 9.76
N ARG A 82 4.97 -13.66 9.63
CA ARG A 82 5.27 -12.73 10.74
C ARG A 82 4.19 -12.75 11.83
N LEU A 83 2.93 -12.89 11.46
CA LEU A 83 1.82 -13.01 12.42
C LEU A 83 1.89 -14.31 13.24
N LEU A 84 2.31 -15.40 12.61
CA LEU A 84 2.40 -16.72 13.25
C LEU A 84 3.64 -16.87 14.17
N ARG A 85 4.64 -16.00 14.02
CA ARG A 85 5.85 -16.06 14.85
C ARG A 85 5.69 -15.31 16.18
N PRO A 86 6.31 -15.82 17.28
CA PRO A 86 6.39 -15.09 18.53
C PRO A 86 7.02 -13.70 18.32
N ALA A 87 6.54 -12.68 19.04
CA ALA A 87 6.97 -11.29 18.86
C ALA A 87 8.49 -11.09 18.93
N GLN A 88 9.18 -11.83 19.80
CA GLN A 88 10.63 -11.82 19.94
C GLN A 88 11.36 -12.36 18.71
N ALA A 89 10.86 -13.45 18.12
CA ALA A 89 11.41 -14.04 16.90
C ALA A 89 11.10 -13.19 15.66
N ALA A 90 9.96 -12.49 15.63
CA ALA A 90 9.59 -11.59 14.53
C ALA A 90 10.51 -10.35 14.45
N GLN A 91 11.03 -9.85 15.57
CA GLN A 91 11.99 -8.74 15.61
C GLN A 91 13.39 -9.15 15.11
N GLN A 92 13.77 -10.41 15.22
CA GLN A 92 15.06 -10.92 14.76
C GLN A 92 15.09 -11.28 13.28
N LEU A 93 13.94 -11.31 12.60
CA LEU A 93 13.90 -11.55 11.17
C LEU A 93 14.62 -10.40 10.46
N LYS A 94 15.76 -10.73 9.84
CA LYS A 94 16.34 -9.82 8.85
C LYS A 94 15.26 -9.48 7.82
N PRO A 95 15.09 -8.20 7.47
CA PRO A 95 14.14 -7.84 6.42
C PRO A 95 14.47 -8.65 5.15
N PRO A 96 13.45 -9.15 4.42
CA PRO A 96 13.68 -9.89 3.19
C PRO A 96 14.59 -9.10 2.24
N ARG A 97 15.36 -9.83 1.45
CA ARG A 97 16.35 -9.29 0.51
C ARG A 97 15.75 -8.26 -0.48
N PRO A 98 16.57 -7.42 -1.12
CA PRO A 98 16.23 -6.04 -1.51
C PRO A 98 15.02 -5.86 -2.43
N ILE A 99 14.59 -6.82 -3.22
CA ILE A 99 13.56 -6.61 -4.26
C ILE A 99 12.16 -6.37 -3.66
N ILE A 100 11.71 -7.26 -2.75
CA ILE A 100 10.38 -7.13 -2.12
C ILE A 100 10.33 -5.96 -1.12
N ALA A 101 11.50 -5.56 -0.61
CA ALA A 101 11.61 -4.49 0.36
C ALA A 101 11.86 -3.10 -0.27
N GLN A 102 11.95 -3.00 -1.60
CA GLN A 102 12.04 -1.73 -2.31
C GLN A 102 10.64 -1.30 -2.77
N PRO A 103 10.06 -0.25 -2.18
CA PRO A 103 8.69 0.15 -2.48
C PRO A 103 8.48 0.51 -3.95
N PHE A 104 9.46 1.12 -4.60
CA PHE A 104 9.39 1.48 -6.02
C PHE A 104 9.26 0.24 -6.92
N LEU A 105 10.11 -0.77 -6.73
CA LEU A 105 10.03 -2.00 -7.51
C LEU A 105 8.73 -2.78 -7.23
N LEU A 106 8.27 -2.77 -5.98
CA LEU A 106 7.01 -3.40 -5.63
C LEU A 106 5.82 -2.74 -6.35
N GLY A 107 5.82 -1.41 -6.41
CA GLY A 107 4.83 -0.66 -7.18
C GLY A 107 4.87 -1.01 -8.67
N MET A 108 6.04 -1.12 -9.28
CA MET A 108 6.19 -1.55 -10.67
C MET A 108 5.65 -2.96 -10.91
N LEU A 109 5.97 -3.90 -10.02
CA LEU A 109 5.53 -5.30 -10.14
C LEU A 109 4.01 -5.43 -10.02
N LEU A 110 3.41 -4.66 -9.11
CA LEU A 110 1.97 -4.67 -8.93
C LEU A 110 1.25 -4.06 -10.14
N ALA A 111 1.75 -2.94 -10.67
CA ALA A 111 1.17 -2.27 -11.84
C ALA A 111 1.16 -3.14 -13.10
N ALA A 112 2.10 -4.07 -13.24
CA ALA A 112 2.17 -4.95 -14.41
C ALA A 112 1.01 -5.94 -14.49
N GLY A 113 0.30 -6.19 -13.39
CA GLY A 113 -0.78 -7.17 -13.29
C GLY A 113 -2.19 -6.61 -13.37
N PHE A 114 -2.37 -5.29 -13.20
CA PHE A 114 -3.71 -4.71 -13.06
C PHE A 114 -4.12 -3.82 -14.25
N GLU A 115 -5.41 -3.85 -14.58
CA GLU A 115 -6.02 -3.29 -15.80
C GLU A 115 -6.10 -1.74 -15.85
N THR A 116 -5.46 -1.05 -14.91
CA THR A 116 -5.51 0.42 -14.80
C THR A 116 -4.98 1.13 -16.05
N ALA A 117 -4.04 0.51 -16.74
CA ALA A 117 -3.48 1.05 -17.98
C ALA A 117 -4.52 1.13 -19.10
N SER A 118 -5.45 0.17 -19.17
CA SER A 118 -6.53 0.14 -20.18
C SER A 118 -7.53 1.27 -19.95
N GLN A 119 -7.89 1.55 -18.70
CA GLN A 119 -8.78 2.66 -18.34
C GLN A 119 -8.15 4.01 -18.69
N LEU A 120 -6.86 4.20 -18.42
CA LEU A 120 -6.15 5.42 -18.75
C LEU A 120 -6.01 5.58 -20.29
N SER A 121 -5.72 4.48 -20.99
CA SER A 121 -5.63 4.46 -22.46
C SER A 121 -6.96 4.81 -23.12
N ALA A 122 -8.08 4.29 -22.61
CA ALA A 122 -9.41 4.61 -23.11
C ALA A 122 -9.72 6.12 -22.99
N LEU A 123 -9.34 6.75 -21.89
CA LEU A 123 -9.50 8.20 -21.70
C LEU A 123 -8.61 9.03 -22.63
N ILE A 124 -7.40 8.58 -22.90
CA ILE A 124 -6.49 9.23 -23.86
C ILE A 124 -7.11 9.21 -25.26
N ILE A 125 -7.58 8.04 -25.70
CA ILE A 125 -8.17 7.85 -27.04
C ILE A 125 -9.47 8.64 -27.16
N ALA A 126 -10.38 8.54 -26.19
CA ALA A 126 -11.70 9.17 -26.25
C ALA A 126 -11.64 10.71 -26.24
N GLY A 127 -10.65 11.29 -25.56
CA GLY A 127 -10.56 12.73 -25.36
C GLY A 127 -9.53 13.45 -26.20
N GLN A 128 -8.77 12.78 -27.06
CA GLN A 128 -7.58 13.33 -27.75
C GLN A 128 -6.64 14.09 -26.78
N ASN A 129 -6.59 13.65 -25.54
CA ASN A 129 -5.86 14.32 -24.46
C ASN A 129 -4.35 14.00 -24.55
N ASN A 130 -3.55 14.93 -24.05
CA ASN A 130 -2.11 14.67 -23.92
C ASN A 130 -1.87 13.56 -22.87
N PRO A 131 -1.36 12.37 -23.29
CA PRO A 131 -1.20 11.22 -22.41
C PRO A 131 -0.23 11.47 -21.24
N TRP A 132 0.81 12.26 -21.48
CA TRP A 132 1.78 12.59 -20.44
C TRP A 132 1.17 13.46 -19.34
N LEU A 133 0.35 14.45 -19.74
CA LEU A 133 -0.29 15.34 -18.80
C LEU A 133 -1.32 14.60 -17.94
N LEU A 134 -2.11 13.72 -18.57
CA LEU A 134 -3.07 12.86 -17.87
C LEU A 134 -2.35 11.90 -16.90
N GLY A 135 -1.27 11.26 -17.37
CA GLY A 135 -0.47 10.36 -16.55
C GLY A 135 0.21 11.04 -15.37
N LEU A 136 0.75 12.25 -15.55
CA LEU A 136 1.33 13.04 -14.46
C LEU A 136 0.28 13.46 -13.41
N ALA A 137 -0.91 13.86 -13.86
CA ALA A 137 -2.00 14.19 -12.94
C ALA A 137 -2.48 12.97 -12.17
N PHE A 138 -2.60 11.81 -12.83
CA PHE A 138 -2.89 10.53 -12.21
C PHE A 138 -1.83 10.17 -11.15
N SER A 139 -0.54 10.26 -11.50
CA SER A 139 0.56 10.04 -10.57
C SER A 139 0.50 10.93 -9.35
N ALA A 140 0.17 12.22 -9.54
CA ALA A 140 0.03 13.16 -8.43
C ALA A 140 -1.08 12.75 -7.46
N GLY A 141 -2.23 12.28 -7.98
CA GLY A 141 -3.32 11.75 -7.17
C GLY A 141 -2.91 10.52 -6.35
N MET A 142 -2.23 9.57 -6.98
CA MET A 142 -1.70 8.38 -6.29
C MET A 142 -0.67 8.74 -5.23
N VAL A 143 0.33 9.55 -5.57
CA VAL A 143 1.39 9.97 -4.63
C VAL A 143 0.81 10.65 -3.40
N LEU A 144 -0.25 11.45 -3.58
CA LEU A 144 -0.93 12.11 -2.47
C LEU A 144 -1.54 11.10 -1.50
N VAL A 145 -2.36 10.17 -1.99
CA VAL A 145 -3.09 9.22 -1.15
C VAL A 145 -2.16 8.15 -0.59
N ASP A 146 -1.37 7.49 -1.43
CA ASP A 146 -0.41 6.47 -1.02
C ASP A 146 0.67 7.02 -0.09
N GLY A 147 1.09 8.28 -0.31
CA GLY A 147 2.04 8.98 0.56
C GLY A 147 1.46 9.19 1.96
N ILE A 148 0.22 9.64 2.06
CA ILE A 148 -0.49 9.79 3.34
C ILE A 148 -0.66 8.42 4.00
N ASP A 149 -1.13 7.42 3.27
CA ASP A 149 -1.35 6.07 3.77
C ASP A 149 -0.06 5.45 4.30
N GLY A 150 1.02 5.48 3.53
CA GLY A 150 2.35 4.99 3.93
C GLY A 150 2.92 5.71 5.16
N GLY A 151 2.70 7.03 5.24
CA GLY A 151 3.10 7.84 6.40
C GLY A 151 2.36 7.44 7.67
N LEU A 152 1.04 7.22 7.56
CA LEU A 152 0.18 6.76 8.65
C LEU A 152 0.55 5.32 9.08
N ALA A 153 0.77 4.42 8.11
CA ALA A 153 1.20 3.06 8.35
C ALA A 153 2.54 3.02 9.12
N ALA A 154 3.54 3.77 8.64
CA ALA A 154 4.84 3.84 9.31
C ALA A 154 4.74 4.38 10.75
N GLY A 155 3.87 5.36 10.98
CA GLY A 155 3.61 5.88 12.32
C GLY A 155 3.06 4.81 13.26
N THR A 156 2.08 4.03 12.81
CA THR A 156 1.47 2.93 13.58
C THR A 156 2.50 1.85 13.91
N GLN A 157 3.32 1.43 12.93
CA GLN A 157 4.35 0.41 13.14
C GLN A 157 5.45 0.88 14.10
N ARG A 158 5.83 2.17 14.07
CA ARG A 158 6.80 2.74 15.04
C ARG A 158 6.24 2.76 16.45
N LEU A 159 4.97 3.14 16.63
CA LEU A 159 4.32 3.11 17.94
C LEU A 159 4.21 1.67 18.47
N ALA A 160 3.93 0.70 17.60
CA ALA A 160 3.94 -0.71 17.97
C ALA A 160 5.34 -1.19 18.36
N ALA A 161 6.39 -0.73 17.68
CA ALA A 161 7.77 -1.10 17.98
C ALA A 161 8.27 -0.62 19.35
N ILE A 162 7.75 0.52 19.85
CA ILE A 162 8.03 1.01 21.20
C ILE A 162 7.11 0.43 22.28
N GLY A 163 6.29 -0.58 21.93
CA GLY A 163 5.47 -1.32 22.90
C GLY A 163 4.12 -0.69 23.24
N GLN A 164 3.68 0.36 22.54
CA GLN A 164 2.36 0.96 22.80
C GLN A 164 1.24 -0.07 22.56
N ALA A 165 0.44 -0.37 23.58
CA ALA A 165 -0.52 -1.48 23.58
C ALA A 165 -1.55 -1.40 22.44
N ASN A 166 -2.17 -0.23 22.22
CA ASN A 166 -3.14 -0.05 21.14
C ASN A 166 -2.49 -0.18 19.76
N ALA A 167 -1.27 0.34 19.58
CA ALA A 167 -0.56 0.21 18.32
C ALA A 167 -0.14 -1.24 18.02
N LEU A 168 0.22 -2.01 19.04
CA LEU A 168 0.49 -3.45 18.90
C LEU A 168 -0.76 -4.22 18.45
N ARG A 169 -1.92 -3.94 19.08
CA ARG A 169 -3.19 -4.54 18.69
C ARG A 169 -3.58 -4.12 17.26
N ALA A 170 -3.51 -2.83 16.96
CA ALA A 170 -3.77 -2.29 15.63
C ALA A 170 -2.86 -2.92 14.57
N SER A 171 -1.55 -3.05 14.85
CA SER A 171 -0.61 -3.72 13.95
C SER A 171 -1.02 -5.17 13.69
N LYS A 172 -1.45 -5.93 14.70
CA LYS A 172 -1.94 -7.31 14.50
C LYS A 172 -3.21 -7.34 13.66
N MET A 173 -4.21 -6.50 13.97
CA MET A 173 -5.47 -6.42 13.21
C MET A 173 -5.21 -6.08 11.74
N LEU A 174 -4.44 -5.04 11.47
CA LEU A 174 -4.04 -4.67 10.11
C LEU A 174 -3.29 -5.80 9.41
N GLY A 175 -2.42 -6.53 10.12
CA GLY A 175 -1.72 -7.67 9.55
C GLY A 175 -2.66 -8.80 9.12
N VAL A 176 -3.70 -9.10 9.89
CA VAL A 176 -4.73 -10.08 9.51
C VAL A 176 -5.50 -9.59 8.28
N ILE A 177 -5.91 -8.32 8.27
CA ILE A 177 -6.60 -7.71 7.12
C ILE A 177 -5.75 -7.83 5.86
N ILE A 178 -4.46 -7.46 5.93
CA ILE A 178 -3.54 -7.55 4.79
C ILE A 178 -3.45 -8.99 4.27
N VAL A 179 -3.30 -9.97 5.15
CA VAL A 179 -3.22 -11.37 4.76
C VAL A 179 -4.48 -11.81 4.02
N ILE A 180 -5.66 -11.47 4.55
CA ILE A 180 -6.95 -11.81 3.93
C ILE A 180 -7.07 -11.15 2.55
N PHE A 181 -6.80 -9.85 2.44
CA PHE A 181 -6.94 -9.14 1.17
C PHE A 181 -5.87 -9.55 0.16
N SER A 182 -4.62 -9.75 0.58
CA SER A 182 -3.54 -10.17 -0.32
C SER A 182 -3.80 -11.57 -0.93
N PHE A 183 -4.25 -12.54 -0.13
CA PHE A 183 -4.60 -13.86 -0.66
C PHE A 183 -5.94 -13.83 -1.39
N GLY A 184 -6.92 -13.06 -0.90
CA GLY A 184 -8.24 -12.94 -1.53
C GLY A 184 -8.15 -12.33 -2.93
N LEU A 185 -7.52 -11.16 -3.06
CA LEU A 185 -7.37 -10.47 -4.34
C LEU A 185 -6.42 -11.21 -5.28
N GLY A 186 -5.22 -11.55 -4.81
CA GLY A 186 -4.24 -12.27 -5.63
C GLY A 186 -4.75 -13.65 -6.07
N GLY A 187 -5.48 -14.36 -5.20
CA GLY A 187 -6.10 -15.64 -5.52
C GLY A 187 -7.26 -15.50 -6.51
N ALA A 188 -8.15 -14.53 -6.31
CA ALA A 188 -9.28 -14.27 -7.21
C ALA A 188 -8.79 -13.99 -8.64
N GLU A 189 -7.76 -13.15 -8.77
CA GLU A 189 -7.20 -12.80 -10.07
C GLU A 189 -6.52 -14.01 -10.75
N LEU A 190 -5.79 -14.85 -10.00
CA LEU A 190 -5.18 -16.06 -10.56
C LEU A 190 -6.20 -17.10 -11.07
N VAL A 191 -7.39 -17.14 -10.50
CA VAL A 191 -8.47 -18.04 -10.97
C VAL A 191 -9.44 -17.37 -11.94
N GLY A 192 -9.17 -16.11 -12.35
CA GLY A 192 -9.96 -15.38 -13.32
C GLY A 192 -11.32 -14.87 -12.80
N ILE A 193 -11.43 -14.64 -11.48
CA ILE A 193 -12.64 -14.02 -10.90
C ILE A 193 -12.58 -12.51 -11.10
N GLU A 194 -13.49 -11.97 -11.89
CA GLU A 194 -13.63 -10.52 -12.10
C GLU A 194 -14.21 -9.83 -10.86
N LEU A 195 -13.39 -9.00 -10.22
CA LEU A 195 -13.77 -8.24 -9.02
C LEU A 195 -14.05 -6.75 -9.31
N ASP A 196 -13.92 -6.29 -10.55
CA ASP A 196 -13.90 -4.87 -10.95
C ASP A 196 -15.02 -4.04 -10.37
N ARG A 197 -16.27 -4.58 -10.40
CA ARG A 197 -17.44 -3.90 -9.83
C ARG A 197 -17.39 -3.72 -8.31
N PHE A 198 -16.60 -4.54 -7.62
CA PHE A 198 -16.49 -4.55 -6.16
C PHE A 198 -15.22 -3.84 -5.66
N ILE A 199 -14.22 -3.62 -6.51
CA ILE A 199 -12.93 -3.04 -6.11
C ILE A 199 -13.12 -1.68 -5.44
N LEU A 200 -13.90 -0.77 -6.04
CA LEU A 200 -14.11 0.56 -5.46
C LEU A 200 -14.84 0.54 -4.10
N PRO A 201 -16.00 -0.11 -3.93
CA PRO A 201 -16.64 -0.17 -2.62
C PRO A 201 -15.80 -0.93 -1.59
N LEU A 202 -15.10 -1.99 -1.97
CA LEU A 202 -14.16 -2.71 -1.10
C LEU A 202 -12.99 -1.81 -0.69
N GLY A 203 -12.43 -1.05 -1.62
CA GLY A 203 -11.32 -0.13 -1.37
C GLY A 203 -11.71 0.97 -0.40
N ILE A 204 -12.83 1.65 -0.63
CA ILE A 204 -13.35 2.69 0.27
C ILE A 204 -13.61 2.13 1.67
N GLY A 205 -14.26 0.97 1.76
CA GLY A 205 -14.54 0.30 3.03
C GLY A 205 -13.25 -0.07 3.76
N LEU A 206 -12.30 -0.69 3.06
CA LEU A 206 -11.00 -1.06 3.62
C LEU A 206 -10.22 0.17 4.07
N PHE A 207 -10.17 1.23 3.25
CA PHE A 207 -9.49 2.48 3.59
C PHE A 207 -10.05 3.09 4.86
N ALA A 208 -11.38 3.17 4.99
CA ALA A 208 -12.05 3.68 6.19
C ALA A 208 -11.69 2.84 7.43
N ILE A 209 -11.70 1.51 7.32
CA ILE A 209 -11.33 0.59 8.41
C ILE A 209 -9.86 0.79 8.79
N VAL A 210 -8.95 0.82 7.82
CA VAL A 210 -7.51 0.99 8.04
C VAL A 210 -7.21 2.31 8.73
N ILE A 211 -7.80 3.42 8.26
CA ILE A 211 -7.65 4.73 8.89
C ILE A 211 -8.22 4.72 10.31
N GLY A 212 -9.41 4.17 10.50
CA GLY A 212 -10.05 4.07 11.82
C GLY A 212 -9.17 3.30 12.84
N ILE A 213 -8.62 2.15 12.44
CA ILE A 213 -7.71 1.35 13.28
C ILE A 213 -6.43 2.15 13.60
N ARG A 214 -5.87 2.87 12.63
CA ARG A 214 -4.65 3.69 12.83
C ARG A 214 -4.91 4.90 13.72
N MET A 215 -6.07 5.53 13.61
CA MET A 215 -6.47 6.62 14.52
C MET A 215 -6.65 6.11 15.95
N TRP A 216 -7.34 4.99 16.12
CA TRP A 216 -7.47 4.33 17.41
C TRP A 216 -6.12 3.95 18.02
N ALA A 217 -5.17 3.46 17.21
CA ALA A 217 -3.82 3.16 17.67
C ALA A 217 -3.10 4.37 18.30
N ARG A 218 -3.47 5.59 17.90
CA ARG A 218 -2.86 6.85 18.36
C ARG A 218 -3.59 7.50 19.53
N SER A 219 -4.83 7.09 19.84
CA SER A 219 -5.68 7.76 20.81
C SER A 219 -5.14 7.72 22.25
N ASN A 220 -4.31 6.73 22.61
CA ASN A 220 -3.72 6.58 23.94
C ASN A 220 -2.23 6.98 24.01
N ARG A 221 -1.86 8.14 23.48
CA ARG A 221 -0.50 8.67 23.65
C ARG A 221 -0.15 9.06 25.10
N SER A 222 -1.15 9.16 25.98
CA SER A 222 -1.01 9.62 27.37
C SER A 222 -0.33 8.61 28.32
N ALA A 223 0.00 7.40 27.87
CA ALA A 223 0.54 6.34 28.74
C ALA A 223 2.05 6.06 28.53
N ILE A 224 2.78 6.94 27.84
CA ILE A 224 4.24 6.85 27.86
C ILE A 224 4.69 7.50 29.18
N PRO A 225 5.32 6.75 30.12
CA PRO A 225 5.86 7.35 31.31
C PRO A 225 6.82 8.47 30.91
N ASN A 226 6.60 9.68 31.42
CA ASN A 226 7.48 10.82 31.17
C ASN A 226 8.91 10.40 31.59
N ALA A 227 9.94 10.82 30.87
CA ALA A 227 11.33 10.52 31.21
C ALA A 227 11.66 10.82 32.69
N LYS A 228 11.00 11.83 33.27
CA LYS A 228 11.03 12.17 34.68
C LYS A 228 10.51 11.07 35.63
N THR A 229 9.56 10.25 35.18
CA THR A 229 9.02 9.13 35.99
C THR A 229 9.99 7.95 36.01
N LEU A 230 10.74 7.75 34.91
CA LEU A 230 11.78 6.72 34.83
C LEU A 230 13.04 7.09 35.65
N GLU A 231 13.37 8.38 35.73
CA GLU A 231 14.46 8.86 36.64
C GLU A 231 14.05 8.73 38.11
N ALA A 232 12.80 9.03 38.47
CA ALA A 232 12.32 8.90 39.84
C ALA A 232 12.34 7.45 40.36
N VAL A 233 12.06 6.47 39.48
CA VAL A 233 12.14 5.03 39.83
C VAL A 233 13.61 4.58 40.03
N LYS A 234 14.56 5.13 39.27
CA LYS A 234 15.99 4.83 39.40
C LYS A 234 16.64 5.42 40.66
N ILE A 235 16.05 6.44 41.28
CA ILE A 235 16.58 7.10 42.48
C ILE A 235 16.00 6.42 43.73
N SER A 236 15.00 5.55 43.62
CA SER A 236 14.36 4.83 44.73
C SER A 236 14.87 3.39 44.92
N GLU A 237 15.80 2.91 44.11
CA GLU A 237 16.57 1.68 44.28
C GLU A 237 17.98 1.99 44.77
#